data_4318b1f00a84cec8d636852999e4a84a
#
_entry.id   4318b1f00a84cec8d636852999e4a84a
#
_cell.length_a   1.000
_cell.length_b   1.000
_cell.length_c   1.000
_cell.angle_alpha   90.00
_cell.angle_beta   90.00
_cell.angle_gamma   90.00
#
_symmetry.space_group_name_H-M   'P 1'
#
loop_
_entity.id
_entity.type
_entity.pdbx_description
1 polymer ?
#
loop_
_entity_poly.entity_id
_entity_poly.type
_entity_poly.pdbx_seq_one_letter_code
_entity_poly.pdbx_strand_id
1 'polypeptide(L)'
;MLSKIKMVARQHFERLYTDTCILTEQKKAIQDPLTGIIKNGELEAISYPCRVSFKTLQSNDIVNKLPSASQIVVLFISPDLEIKPGTDIEVIRNGRHFAYTASSQVALYDTHQEIQLTLRSKHNG
;
A
#
# COMPACT_ATOMS: atom_id res chain seq x y z
N MET A 1 7.93 18.76 13.80
CA MET A 1 7.06 19.78 13.19
C MET A 1 7.51 20.06 11.76
N LEU A 2 6.64 19.88 10.78
CA LEU A 2 6.98 20.16 9.38
C LEU A 2 7.07 21.66 9.17
N SER A 3 8.07 22.12 8.41
CA SER A 3 8.15 23.52 7.99
C SER A 3 6.96 23.86 7.07
N LYS A 4 6.67 25.16 6.92
CA LYS A 4 5.61 25.59 5.99
C LYS A 4 5.86 25.11 4.56
N ILE A 5 7.13 25.07 4.14
CA ILE A 5 7.50 24.60 2.80
C ILE A 5 7.14 23.13 2.63
N LYS A 6 7.46 22.30 3.63
CA LYS A 6 7.14 20.87 3.60
C LYS A 6 5.64 20.62 3.64
N MET A 7 4.91 21.41 4.41
CA MET A 7 3.44 21.31 4.46
C MET A 7 2.80 21.64 3.12
N VAL A 8 3.26 22.68 2.44
CA VAL A 8 2.76 23.06 1.13
C VAL A 8 3.09 21.97 0.10
N ALA A 9 4.31 21.46 0.11
CA ALA A 9 4.72 20.39 -0.78
C ALA A 9 3.88 19.13 -0.55
N ARG A 10 3.60 18.79 0.71
CA ARG A 10 2.76 17.64 1.06
C ARG A 10 1.35 17.82 0.55
N GLN A 11 0.74 19.00 0.73
CA GLN A 11 -0.59 19.27 0.21
C GLN A 11 -0.65 19.15 -1.30
N HIS A 12 0.42 19.58 -1.98
CA HIS A 12 0.52 19.46 -3.43
C HIS A 12 0.53 17.99 -3.87
N PHE A 13 1.27 17.14 -3.17
CA PHE A 13 1.25 15.70 -3.43
C PHE A 13 -0.12 15.10 -3.19
N GLU A 14 -0.78 15.48 -2.11
CA GLU A 14 -2.10 14.94 -1.76
C GLU A 14 -3.18 15.29 -2.78
N ARG A 15 -3.03 16.39 -3.50
CA ARG A 15 -3.94 16.75 -4.61
C ARG A 15 -3.86 15.77 -5.77
N LEU A 16 -2.76 15.03 -5.89
CA LEU A 16 -2.58 14.00 -6.91
C LEU A 16 -3.18 12.66 -6.51
N TYR A 17 -3.71 12.55 -5.30
CA TYR A 17 -4.30 11.31 -4.79
C TYR A 17 -5.73 11.18 -5.31
N THR A 18 -5.85 10.67 -6.52
CA THR A 18 -7.13 10.48 -7.20
C THR A 18 -7.72 9.08 -7.03
N ASP A 19 -6.94 8.17 -6.48
CA ASP A 19 -7.37 6.81 -6.20
C ASP A 19 -7.74 6.67 -4.73
N THR A 20 -8.43 5.59 -4.40
CA THR A 20 -8.75 5.22 -3.03
C THR A 20 -8.16 3.86 -2.74
N CYS A 21 -7.55 3.70 -1.57
CA CYS A 21 -7.12 2.38 -1.13
C CYS A 21 -7.82 2.00 0.17
N ILE A 22 -8.07 0.71 0.32
CA ILE A 22 -8.62 0.15 1.54
C ILE A 22 -7.55 -0.74 2.14
N LEU A 23 -7.07 -0.35 3.31
CA LEU A 23 -6.07 -1.11 4.06
C LEU A 23 -6.79 -2.00 5.06
N THR A 24 -6.51 -3.30 5.01
CA THR A 24 -7.05 -4.23 5.98
C THR A 24 -5.97 -4.57 7.00
N GLU A 25 -6.18 -4.13 8.22
CA GLU A 25 -5.25 -4.33 9.32
C GLU A 25 -5.90 -5.17 10.41
N GLN A 26 -5.08 -6.00 11.05
CA GLN A 26 -5.51 -6.76 12.21
C GLN A 26 -5.29 -5.93 13.47
N LYS A 27 -6.34 -5.73 14.26
CA LYS A 27 -6.23 -5.07 15.55
C LYS A 27 -5.45 -5.94 16.53
N LYS A 28 -4.82 -5.28 17.51
CA LYS A 28 -4.06 -6.01 18.53
C LYS A 28 -4.96 -6.97 19.29
N ALA A 29 -4.41 -8.12 19.64
CA ALA A 29 -5.06 -9.07 20.52
C ALA A 29 -5.32 -8.42 21.90
N ILE A 30 -6.51 -8.62 22.43
CA ILE A 30 -6.91 -8.09 23.75
C ILE A 30 -7.02 -9.26 24.70
N GLN A 31 -6.35 -9.15 25.85
CA GLN A 31 -6.49 -10.12 26.93
C GLN A 31 -7.62 -9.66 27.87
N ASP A 32 -8.58 -10.56 28.11
CA ASP A 32 -9.63 -10.28 29.07
C ASP A 32 -9.03 -10.27 30.50
N PRO A 33 -9.13 -9.15 31.23
CA PRO A 33 -8.55 -9.07 32.57
C PRO A 33 -9.24 -9.99 33.59
N LEU A 34 -10.46 -10.44 33.32
CA LEU A 34 -11.20 -11.30 34.25
C LEU A 34 -10.93 -12.79 34.00
N THR A 35 -10.83 -13.20 32.74
CA THR A 35 -10.72 -14.61 32.41
C THR A 35 -9.32 -14.99 31.96
N GLY A 36 -8.46 -14.01 31.60
CA GLY A 36 -7.15 -14.24 31.03
C GLY A 36 -7.17 -14.76 29.61
N ILE A 37 -8.34 -14.87 28.99
CA ILE A 37 -8.47 -15.36 27.62
C ILE A 37 -8.00 -14.27 26.65
N ILE A 38 -7.13 -14.67 25.73
CA ILE A 38 -6.65 -13.78 24.68
C ILE A 38 -7.56 -13.93 23.48
N LYS A 39 -8.22 -12.82 23.09
CA LYS A 39 -8.99 -12.75 21.84
C LYS A 39 -8.16 -12.10 20.78
N ASN A 40 -8.05 -12.74 19.62
CA ASN A 40 -7.44 -12.12 18.46
C ASN A 40 -8.24 -10.89 18.06
N GLY A 41 -7.52 -9.82 17.71
CA GLY A 41 -8.15 -8.59 17.26
C GLY A 41 -8.94 -8.81 15.97
N GLU A 42 -9.99 -8.04 15.81
CA GLU A 42 -10.78 -8.05 14.59
C GLU A 42 -10.00 -7.42 13.43
N LEU A 43 -10.34 -7.83 12.21
CA LEU A 43 -9.83 -7.16 11.03
C LEU A 43 -10.58 -5.85 10.84
N GLU A 44 -9.85 -4.79 10.58
CA GLU A 44 -10.40 -3.47 10.32
C GLU A 44 -9.99 -3.00 8.94
N ALA A 45 -10.97 -2.59 8.14
CA ALA A 45 -10.74 -2.04 6.81
C ALA A 45 -10.95 -0.53 6.86
N ILE A 46 -9.90 0.22 6.51
CA ILE A 46 -9.93 1.68 6.53
C ILE A 46 -9.56 2.21 5.15
N SER A 47 -10.35 3.18 4.68
CA SER A 47 -10.13 3.83 3.38
C SER A 47 -9.25 5.06 3.51
N TYR A 48 -8.32 5.21 2.59
CA TYR A 48 -7.45 6.38 2.50
C TYR A 48 -7.34 6.86 1.05
N PRO A 49 -7.17 8.17 0.84
CA PRO A 49 -6.81 8.67 -0.49
C PRO A 49 -5.39 8.26 -0.83
N CYS A 50 -5.17 7.95 -2.08
CA CYS A 50 -3.86 7.52 -2.55
C CYS A 50 -3.71 7.74 -4.06
N ARG A 51 -2.55 7.44 -4.57
CA ARG A 51 -2.28 7.37 -6.00
C ARG A 51 -1.49 6.11 -6.28
N VAL A 52 -1.86 5.42 -7.35
CA VAL A 52 -1.16 4.22 -7.79
C VAL A 52 -0.51 4.50 -9.13
N SER A 53 0.78 4.19 -9.23
CA SER A 53 1.55 4.35 -10.45
C SER A 53 1.97 2.98 -10.97
N PHE A 54 1.82 2.80 -12.28
CA PHE A 54 2.22 1.58 -12.96
C PHE A 54 3.44 1.89 -13.82
N LYS A 55 4.52 1.13 -13.60
CA LYS A 55 5.74 1.26 -14.38
C LYS A 55 6.03 -0.06 -15.06
N THR A 56 6.28 0.00 -16.35
CA THR A 56 6.71 -1.17 -17.11
C THR A 56 8.21 -1.15 -17.22
N LEU A 57 8.86 -2.18 -16.72
CA LEU A 57 10.29 -2.37 -16.88
C LEU A 57 10.53 -3.38 -17.99
N GLN A 58 11.29 -2.97 -19.00
CA GLN A 58 11.77 -3.90 -20.01
C GLN A 58 13.12 -4.42 -19.57
N SER A 59 13.18 -5.71 -19.31
CA SER A 59 14.44 -6.36 -19.08
C SER A 59 14.92 -6.95 -20.39
N ASN A 60 16.11 -6.54 -20.83
CA ASN A 60 16.80 -7.20 -21.92
C ASN A 60 17.45 -8.46 -21.38
N ASP A 61 16.66 -9.50 -21.25
CA ASP A 61 17.20 -10.78 -20.85
C ASP A 61 17.86 -11.45 -22.06
N ILE A 62 19.17 -11.29 -22.15
CA ILE A 62 19.97 -11.80 -23.25
C ILE A 62 19.96 -13.33 -23.29
N VAL A 63 19.73 -13.98 -22.13
CA VAL A 63 19.78 -15.44 -22.02
C VAL A 63 18.66 -16.10 -22.81
N ASN A 64 17.48 -15.50 -22.81
CA ASN A 64 16.31 -16.06 -23.48
C ASN A 64 16.01 -15.39 -24.82
N LYS A 65 16.75 -14.38 -25.19
CA LYS A 65 16.58 -13.60 -26.42
C LYS A 65 15.18 -13.02 -26.62
N LEU A 66 14.34 -13.04 -25.59
CA LEU A 66 13.00 -12.49 -25.61
C LEU A 66 12.93 -11.32 -24.65
N PRO A 67 12.45 -10.15 -25.09
CA PRO A 67 12.23 -9.06 -24.15
C PRO A 67 11.08 -9.44 -23.21
N SER A 68 11.37 -9.47 -21.92
CA SER A 68 10.33 -9.63 -20.91
C SER A 68 9.96 -8.28 -20.35
N ALA A 69 8.66 -8.00 -20.29
CA ALA A 69 8.14 -6.80 -19.64
C ALA A 69 7.53 -7.19 -18.31
N SER A 70 8.00 -6.58 -17.24
CA SER A 70 7.39 -6.73 -15.92
C SER A 70 6.79 -5.41 -15.49
N GLN A 71 5.61 -5.47 -14.88
CA GLN A 71 4.94 -4.29 -14.38
C GLN A 71 5.22 -4.12 -12.90
N ILE A 72 5.65 -2.93 -12.52
CA ILE A 72 5.82 -2.55 -11.12
C ILE A 72 4.68 -1.61 -10.75
N VAL A 73 4.04 -1.90 -9.64
CA VAL A 73 2.95 -1.10 -9.10
C VAL A 73 3.44 -0.42 -7.83
N VAL A 74 3.33 0.90 -7.75
CA VAL A 74 3.79 1.68 -6.60
C VAL A 74 2.62 2.49 -6.05
N LEU A 75 2.40 2.36 -4.75
CA LEU A 75 1.40 3.11 -4.02
C LEU A 75 2.03 4.36 -3.41
N PHE A 76 1.44 5.53 -3.72
CA PHE A 76 1.79 6.81 -3.10
C PHE A 76 0.71 7.15 -2.08
N ILE A 77 1.08 7.25 -0.83
CA ILE A 77 0.14 7.47 0.27
C ILE A 77 0.78 8.32 1.36
N SER A 78 -0.02 8.81 2.30
CA SER A 78 0.46 9.63 3.41
C SER A 78 1.60 8.95 4.17
N PRO A 79 2.67 9.68 4.50
CA PRO A 79 3.79 9.11 5.26
C PRO A 79 3.46 8.89 6.74
N ASP A 80 2.32 9.40 7.21
CA ASP A 80 1.89 9.21 8.59
C ASP A 80 1.37 7.81 8.87
N LEU A 81 1.04 7.07 7.82
CA LEU A 81 0.52 5.71 7.96
C LEU A 81 1.67 4.71 8.03
N GLU A 82 1.61 3.83 9.01
CA GLU A 82 2.54 2.71 9.09
C GLU A 82 1.89 1.51 8.42
N ILE A 83 2.43 1.13 7.26
CA ILE A 83 1.90 0.01 6.49
C ILE A 83 2.93 -1.12 6.54
N LYS A 84 2.55 -2.21 7.20
CA LYS A 84 3.45 -3.35 7.35
C LYS A 84 3.47 -4.21 6.09
N PRO A 85 4.62 -4.84 5.78
CA PRO A 85 4.68 -5.82 4.70
C PRO A 85 3.63 -6.91 4.90
N GLY A 86 2.98 -7.32 3.81
CA GLY A 86 1.92 -8.32 3.86
C GLY A 86 0.52 -7.77 4.11
N THR A 87 0.39 -6.47 4.35
CA THR A 87 -0.92 -5.84 4.51
C THR A 87 -1.71 -5.94 3.20
N ASP A 88 -2.96 -6.36 3.30
CA ASP A 88 -3.86 -6.41 2.15
C ASP A 88 -4.32 -5.00 1.79
N ILE A 89 -4.15 -4.65 0.53
CA ILE A 89 -4.48 -3.33 0.02
C ILE A 89 -5.38 -3.49 -1.21
N GLU A 90 -6.60 -3.00 -1.10
CA GLU A 90 -7.48 -2.92 -2.25
C GLU A 90 -7.43 -1.51 -2.81
N VAL A 91 -7.15 -1.38 -4.09
CA VAL A 91 -7.12 -0.09 -4.77
C VAL A 91 -8.37 0.06 -5.62
N ILE A 92 -9.03 1.20 -5.47
CA ILE A 92 -10.21 1.55 -6.27
C ILE A 92 -9.84 2.70 -7.19
N ARG A 93 -9.88 2.45 -8.48
CA ARG A 93 -9.57 3.44 -9.51
C ARG A 93 -10.64 3.40 -10.58
N ASN A 94 -11.31 4.54 -10.79
CA ASN A 94 -12.39 4.67 -11.77
C ASN A 94 -13.46 3.56 -11.62
N GLY A 95 -13.83 3.26 -10.37
CA GLY A 95 -14.81 2.24 -10.06
C GLY A 95 -14.32 0.80 -10.19
N ARG A 96 -13.07 0.59 -10.57
CA ARG A 96 -12.47 -0.74 -10.67
C ARG A 96 -11.66 -1.04 -9.42
N HIS A 97 -11.74 -2.28 -8.98
CA HIS A 97 -11.10 -2.77 -7.76
C HIS A 97 -9.92 -3.68 -8.12
N PHE A 98 -8.78 -3.41 -7.50
CA PHE A 98 -7.56 -4.21 -7.69
C PHE A 98 -7.06 -4.65 -6.33
N ALA A 99 -6.74 -5.93 -6.18
CA ALA A 99 -6.27 -6.50 -4.92
C ALA A 99 -4.75 -6.68 -4.95
N TYR A 100 -4.10 -6.06 -4.00
CA TYR A 100 -2.65 -6.10 -3.84
C TYR A 100 -2.26 -6.44 -2.42
N THR A 101 -0.99 -6.72 -2.24
CA THR A 101 -0.35 -6.90 -0.94
C THR A 101 0.86 -5.99 -0.86
N ALA A 102 1.05 -5.32 0.27
CA ALA A 102 2.20 -4.46 0.48
C ALA A 102 3.48 -5.29 0.53
N SER A 103 4.49 -4.89 -0.23
CA SER A 103 5.81 -5.50 -0.15
C SER A 103 6.63 -4.86 0.98
N SER A 104 7.83 -5.39 1.22
CA SER A 104 8.77 -4.81 2.17
C SER A 104 9.53 -3.61 1.60
N GLN A 105 9.34 -3.29 0.32
CA GLN A 105 10.05 -2.20 -0.32
C GLN A 105 9.26 -0.90 -0.14
N VAL A 106 9.70 -0.11 0.82
CA VAL A 106 9.09 1.17 1.18
C VAL A 106 10.13 2.26 1.10
N ALA A 107 9.80 3.35 0.41
CA ALA A 107 10.60 4.58 0.42
C ALA A 107 9.80 5.65 1.16
N LEU A 108 10.35 6.13 2.28
CA LEU A 108 9.69 7.11 3.13
C LEU A 108 10.25 8.50 2.89
N TYR A 109 9.37 9.42 2.50
CA TYR A 109 9.70 10.83 2.30
C TYR A 109 8.86 11.71 3.25
N ASP A 110 9.26 12.97 3.42
CA ASP A 110 8.51 13.91 4.26
C ASP A 110 7.10 14.19 3.71
N THR A 111 6.95 14.13 2.40
CA THR A 111 5.70 14.47 1.72
C THR A 111 4.79 13.28 1.47
N HIS A 112 5.36 12.09 1.33
CA HIS A 112 4.62 10.88 1.00
C HIS A 112 5.49 9.67 1.28
N GLN A 113 4.89 8.49 1.20
CA GLN A 113 5.65 7.25 1.14
C GLN A 113 5.29 6.50 -0.13
N GLU A 114 6.24 5.75 -0.65
CA GLU A 114 6.08 4.91 -1.83
C GLU A 114 6.25 3.47 -1.43
N ILE A 115 5.22 2.68 -1.69
CA ILE A 115 5.23 1.26 -1.33
C ILE A 115 5.02 0.44 -2.59
N GLN A 116 5.96 -0.46 -2.88
CA GLN A 116 5.77 -1.38 -3.98
C GLN A 116 4.70 -2.41 -3.61
N LEU A 117 3.75 -2.61 -4.53
CA LEU A 117 2.66 -3.54 -4.35
C LEU A 117 2.87 -4.79 -5.19
N THR A 118 2.47 -5.93 -4.65
CA THR A 118 2.42 -7.19 -5.40
C THR A 118 0.98 -7.63 -5.55
N LEU A 119 0.67 -8.25 -6.69
CA LEU A 119 -0.66 -8.80 -6.89
C LEU A 119 -0.95 -9.87 -5.84
N ARG A 120 -2.13 -9.77 -5.24
CA ARG A 120 -2.57 -10.81 -4.32
C ARG A 120 -2.86 -12.08 -5.11
N SER A 121 -2.18 -13.17 -4.74
CA SER A 121 -2.46 -14.45 -5.36
C SER A 121 -3.86 -14.90 -4.97
N LYS A 122 -4.66 -15.29 -5.97
CA LYS A 122 -5.96 -15.89 -5.70
C LYS A 122 -5.73 -17.29 -5.21
N HIS A 123 -5.98 -17.51 -3.93
CA HIS A 123 -6.08 -18.86 -3.44
C HIS A 123 -7.46 -19.38 -3.82
N ASN A 124 -7.49 -20.27 -4.80
CA ASN A 124 -8.67 -21.05 -5.07
C ASN A 124 -8.75 -22.11 -3.98
N GLY A 125 -9.53 -21.81 -2.98
CA GLY A 125 -9.67 -22.83 -1.96
C GLY A 125 -10.99 -22.90 -1.48
#